data_07b351468a1a78fafa4bc458540f4417
#
_entry.id   07b351468a1a78fafa4bc458540f4417
#
_cell.length_a   1.000
_cell.length_b   1.000
_cell.length_c   1.000
_cell.angle_alpha   90.00
_cell.angle_beta   90.00
_cell.angle_gamma   90.00
#
_symmetry.space_group_name_H-M   'P 1'
#
loop_
_entity.id
_entity.type
_entity.pdbx_description
1 polymer ?
#
loop_
_entity_poly.entity_id
_entity_poly.type
_entity_poly.pdbx_seq_one_letter_code
_entity_poly.pdbx_strand_id
1 'polypeptide(L)'
;MPSYLTLLLDSSYRDHGLERGIIEEAGGTLVVCESAVWDEEHVLDQPLLPEAEVILVELAPITARVLQRASSCLLVARYGVGVDNVDVEAATAAGIWVANVPSYAADTVADHAMLLLLALARELRAYTQRLEVDRWRTADDPFVPVALQGRVLGLVGWGNIGKAVGRRAQAMGLEVWADDPYIASEEMEAAGIVSSDLLPMLERCDFLSLHCPLTAETRHIICKETLAVMRDGVIIVNTARGDLIDLVELVRAIDAGHVRGAGLDVFDQEPLPPDHVLRTHPSVIATPHMAYLSDSSVIALRTGVARNAAAVLRGLPPIHPVNAPAKRRTGTK
;
A
#
# COMPACT_ATOMS: atom_id res chain seq x y z
N MET A 1 -4.98 38.98 -5.05
CA MET A 1 -6.01 37.98 -5.43
C MET A 1 -6.34 37.18 -4.19
N PRO A 2 -7.58 36.75 -3.98
CA PRO A 2 -7.87 35.87 -2.87
C PRO A 2 -7.02 34.58 -3.04
N SER A 3 -6.26 34.22 -1.99
CA SER A 3 -5.45 33.00 -1.99
C SER A 3 -6.32 31.82 -1.57
N TYR A 4 -6.30 30.76 -2.33
CA TYR A 4 -6.98 29.51 -1.96
C TYR A 4 -6.25 28.84 -0.80
N LEU A 5 -6.97 28.36 0.21
CA LEU A 5 -6.40 27.68 1.36
C LEU A 5 -6.21 26.18 1.06
N THR A 6 -4.98 25.74 1.10
CA THR A 6 -4.64 24.30 1.10
C THR A 6 -4.22 23.91 2.51
N LEU A 7 -4.92 22.95 3.11
CA LEU A 7 -4.67 22.43 4.43
C LEU A 7 -3.99 21.06 4.33
N LEU A 8 -2.77 20.93 4.83
CA LEU A 8 -2.10 19.66 4.99
C LEU A 8 -2.38 19.15 6.41
N LEU A 9 -3.20 18.10 6.50
CA LEU A 9 -3.63 17.55 7.79
C LEU A 9 -2.51 16.76 8.46
N ASP A 10 -1.97 15.77 7.76
CA ASP A 10 -0.93 14.88 8.28
C ASP A 10 0.11 14.58 7.21
N SER A 11 1.34 14.36 7.65
CA SER A 11 2.43 13.99 6.76
C SER A 11 3.61 13.40 7.54
N SER A 12 4.20 12.35 7.01
CA SER A 12 5.44 11.75 7.54
C SER A 12 6.69 12.59 7.22
N TYR A 13 6.55 13.69 6.46
CA TYR A 13 7.67 14.53 6.04
C TYR A 13 7.82 15.76 6.92
N ARG A 14 9.08 16.14 7.23
CA ARG A 14 9.38 17.30 8.07
C ARG A 14 9.44 18.62 7.31
N ASP A 15 9.76 18.56 6.03
CA ASP A 15 9.86 19.73 5.14
C ASP A 15 8.80 19.66 4.06
N HIS A 16 8.07 20.75 3.84
CA HIS A 16 6.99 20.87 2.85
C HIS A 16 7.30 21.95 1.80
N GLY A 17 8.56 22.29 1.60
CA GLY A 17 8.97 23.31 0.63
C GLY A 17 8.61 22.96 -0.81
N LEU A 18 8.61 21.66 -1.16
CA LEU A 18 8.25 21.18 -2.49
C LEU A 18 6.74 21.43 -2.77
N GLU A 19 5.87 20.97 -1.85
CA GLU A 19 4.42 21.17 -1.98
C GLU A 19 4.07 22.65 -1.98
N ARG A 20 4.68 23.41 -1.07
CA ARG A 20 4.47 24.85 -0.92
C ARG A 20 4.76 25.59 -2.21
N GLY A 21 5.94 25.34 -2.83
CA GLY A 21 6.31 25.99 -4.08
C GLY A 21 5.29 25.76 -5.20
N ILE A 22 4.85 24.51 -5.40
CA ILE A 22 3.89 24.14 -6.45
C ILE A 22 2.50 24.75 -6.19
N ILE A 23 2.06 24.78 -4.93
CA ILE A 23 0.75 25.32 -4.52
C ILE A 23 0.73 26.83 -4.63
N GLU A 24 1.79 27.53 -4.20
CA GLU A 24 1.90 28.97 -4.25
C GLU A 24 1.98 29.49 -5.71
N GLU A 25 2.68 28.78 -6.60
CA GLU A 25 2.67 29.06 -8.04
C GLU A 25 1.28 28.92 -8.67
N ALA A 26 0.39 28.12 -8.06
CA ALA A 26 -1.01 27.97 -8.49
C ALA A 26 -1.97 28.97 -7.82
N GLY A 27 -1.47 29.91 -6.99
CA GLY A 27 -2.24 30.92 -6.31
C GLY A 27 -2.85 30.46 -4.98
N GLY A 28 -2.37 29.33 -4.43
CA GLY A 28 -2.78 28.80 -3.12
C GLY A 28 -1.84 29.22 -2.00
N THR A 29 -2.28 28.97 -0.76
CA THR A 29 -1.44 29.09 0.45
C THR A 29 -1.49 27.75 1.18
N LEU A 30 -0.32 27.17 1.46
CA LEU A 30 -0.21 25.92 2.21
C LEU A 30 -0.10 26.19 3.71
N VAL A 31 -1.05 25.66 4.48
CA VAL A 31 -1.00 25.59 5.94
C VAL A 31 -0.82 24.14 6.37
N VAL A 32 0.16 23.88 7.21
CA VAL A 32 0.45 22.55 7.74
C VAL A 32 -0.10 22.45 9.15
N CYS A 33 -0.89 21.43 9.42
CA CYS A 33 -1.39 21.15 10.76
C CYS A 33 -0.31 20.42 11.57
N GLU A 34 -0.15 20.84 12.83
CA GLU A 34 0.75 20.20 13.78
C GLU A 34 -0.08 19.30 14.71
N SER A 35 -0.03 17.98 14.52
CA SER A 35 -0.60 17.02 15.46
C SER A 35 0.20 15.72 15.43
N ALA A 36 0.29 15.07 16.60
CA ALA A 36 0.89 13.74 16.73
C ALA A 36 -0.14 12.61 16.61
N VAL A 37 -1.43 12.93 16.63
CA VAL A 37 -2.55 11.99 16.58
C VAL A 37 -3.56 12.46 15.53
N TRP A 38 -3.95 11.54 14.66
CA TRP A 38 -4.86 11.82 13.55
C TRP A 38 -6.04 10.83 13.55
N ASP A 39 -6.93 11.00 14.52
CA ASP A 39 -8.26 10.40 14.50
C ASP A 39 -9.30 11.40 13.93
N GLU A 40 -10.54 10.95 13.78
CA GLU A 40 -11.63 11.78 13.22
C GLU A 40 -11.86 13.05 14.03
N GLU A 41 -11.83 12.99 15.37
CA GLU A 41 -12.12 14.13 16.24
C GLU A 41 -11.01 15.19 16.12
N HIS A 42 -9.73 14.78 16.03
CA HIS A 42 -8.63 15.73 15.82
C HIS A 42 -8.72 16.42 14.45
N VAL A 43 -9.19 15.71 13.40
CA VAL A 43 -9.43 16.34 12.09
C VAL A 43 -10.60 17.33 12.18
N LEU A 44 -11.67 16.95 12.85
CA LEU A 44 -12.84 17.81 13.05
C LEU A 44 -12.52 19.08 13.86
N ASP A 45 -11.58 19.01 14.80
CA ASP A 45 -11.18 20.14 15.65
C ASP A 45 -10.26 21.14 14.94
N GLN A 46 -9.80 20.84 13.69
CA GLN A 46 -8.98 21.80 12.94
C GLN A 46 -9.76 23.08 12.63
N PRO A 47 -9.31 24.25 13.12
CA PRO A 47 -10.08 25.48 12.98
C PRO A 47 -10.22 25.96 11.53
N LEU A 48 -9.24 25.65 10.68
CA LEU A 48 -9.24 26.04 9.26
C LEU A 48 -9.94 25.03 8.34
N LEU A 49 -10.40 23.90 8.85
CA LEU A 49 -11.05 22.85 8.06
C LEU A 49 -12.28 23.38 7.25
N PRO A 50 -13.16 24.24 7.79
CA PRO A 50 -14.30 24.77 7.02
C PRO A 50 -13.90 25.67 5.85
N GLU A 51 -12.72 26.31 5.94
CA GLU A 51 -12.24 27.30 4.96
C GLU A 51 -11.34 26.67 3.90
N ALA A 52 -10.85 25.43 4.14
CA ALA A 52 -9.92 24.75 3.25
C ALA A 52 -10.58 24.37 1.92
N GLU A 53 -10.09 24.91 0.80
CA GLU A 53 -10.51 24.50 -0.54
C GLU A 53 -9.81 23.21 -1.00
N VAL A 54 -8.62 22.94 -0.49
CA VAL A 54 -7.88 21.70 -0.76
C VAL A 54 -7.41 21.10 0.56
N ILE A 55 -7.62 19.81 0.71
CA ILE A 55 -7.12 19.01 1.83
C ILE A 55 -6.07 18.04 1.28
N LEU A 56 -4.86 18.10 1.83
CA LEU A 56 -3.82 17.09 1.61
C LEU A 56 -3.78 16.16 2.83
N VAL A 57 -3.75 14.86 2.60
CA VAL A 57 -3.86 13.85 3.66
C VAL A 57 -3.01 12.62 3.37
N GLU A 58 -2.37 12.06 4.40
CA GLU A 58 -1.65 10.79 4.30
C GLU A 58 -2.43 9.65 4.94
N LEU A 59 -2.70 9.69 6.25
CA LEU A 59 -3.34 8.62 7.02
C LEU A 59 -4.62 9.08 7.74
N ALA A 60 -4.78 10.38 7.97
CA ALA A 60 -5.92 10.92 8.71
C ALA A 60 -7.25 10.52 8.04
N PRO A 61 -8.29 10.13 8.82
CA PRO A 61 -9.56 9.71 8.27
C PRO A 61 -10.37 10.89 7.74
N ILE A 62 -10.80 10.81 6.49
CA ILE A 62 -11.66 11.79 5.83
C ILE A 62 -13.06 11.17 5.66
N THR A 63 -13.80 11.16 6.74
CA THR A 63 -15.16 10.60 6.81
C THR A 63 -16.22 11.55 6.24
N ALA A 64 -17.45 11.05 6.12
CA ALA A 64 -18.60 11.90 5.74
C ALA A 64 -18.78 13.12 6.69
N ARG A 65 -18.50 12.95 8.00
CA ARG A 65 -18.56 14.05 8.99
C ARG A 65 -17.51 15.13 8.70
N VAL A 66 -16.28 14.69 8.41
CA VAL A 66 -15.16 15.59 8.05
C VAL A 66 -15.51 16.36 6.78
N LEU A 67 -15.97 15.66 5.73
CA LEU A 67 -16.38 16.26 4.45
C LEU A 67 -17.55 17.25 4.60
N GLN A 68 -18.49 16.98 5.50
CA GLN A 68 -19.59 17.88 5.81
C GLN A 68 -19.08 19.18 6.47
N ARG A 69 -18.12 19.07 7.41
CA ARG A 69 -17.51 20.22 8.07
C ARG A 69 -16.62 21.03 7.12
N ALA A 70 -15.91 20.38 6.19
CA ALA A 70 -15.07 21.02 5.17
C ALA A 70 -15.92 21.68 4.07
N SER A 71 -16.67 22.73 4.44
CA SER A 71 -17.71 23.33 3.61
C SER A 71 -17.20 23.98 2.33
N SER A 72 -15.94 24.44 2.30
CA SER A 72 -15.29 25.04 1.11
C SER A 72 -14.49 24.03 0.27
N CYS A 73 -14.37 22.76 0.71
CA CYS A 73 -13.49 21.79 0.10
C CYS A 73 -13.91 21.44 -1.33
N LEU A 74 -12.95 21.51 -2.25
CA LEU A 74 -13.06 21.15 -3.66
C LEU A 74 -12.32 19.84 -3.97
N LEU A 75 -11.24 19.55 -3.22
CA LEU A 75 -10.36 18.41 -3.43
C LEU A 75 -9.84 17.85 -2.11
N VAL A 76 -9.89 16.54 -1.99
CA VAL A 76 -9.06 15.75 -1.07
C VAL A 76 -7.99 15.05 -1.90
N ALA A 77 -6.71 15.37 -1.69
CA ALA A 77 -5.59 14.75 -2.37
C ALA A 77 -4.78 13.89 -1.38
N ARG A 78 -4.75 12.58 -1.62
CA ARG A 78 -4.12 11.61 -0.73
C ARG A 78 -2.67 11.34 -1.12
N TYR A 79 -1.75 11.30 -0.15
CA TYR A 79 -0.36 10.84 -0.32
C TYR A 79 -0.33 9.31 -0.44
N GLY A 80 -0.39 8.79 -1.66
CA GLY A 80 -0.27 7.35 -1.96
C GLY A 80 -1.25 6.86 -3.01
N VAL A 81 -1.35 5.54 -3.17
CA VAL A 81 -2.22 4.86 -4.14
C VAL A 81 -3.61 4.58 -3.56
N GLY A 82 -3.66 3.91 -2.41
CA GLY A 82 -4.93 3.59 -1.74
C GLY A 82 -5.63 4.84 -1.19
N VAL A 83 -6.93 4.76 -1.03
CA VAL A 83 -7.78 5.84 -0.49
C VAL A 83 -8.73 5.33 0.59
N ASP A 84 -8.33 4.27 1.28
CA ASP A 84 -9.16 3.56 2.26
C ASP A 84 -9.54 4.44 3.46
N ASN A 85 -8.76 5.49 3.72
CA ASN A 85 -9.02 6.49 4.75
C ASN A 85 -9.94 7.64 4.30
N VAL A 86 -10.42 7.63 3.05
CA VAL A 86 -11.31 8.67 2.49
C VAL A 86 -12.67 8.07 2.12
N ASP A 87 -13.73 8.64 2.62
CA ASP A 87 -15.10 8.31 2.19
C ASP A 87 -15.36 8.91 0.79
N VAL A 88 -14.99 8.10 -0.23
CA VAL A 88 -15.07 8.50 -1.65
C VAL A 88 -16.52 8.71 -2.10
N GLU A 89 -17.47 7.92 -1.56
CA GLU A 89 -18.89 8.04 -1.89
C GLU A 89 -19.46 9.34 -1.35
N ALA A 90 -19.20 9.66 -0.09
CA ALA A 90 -19.62 10.93 0.52
C ALA A 90 -18.98 12.14 -0.18
N ALA A 91 -17.69 12.07 -0.53
CA ALA A 91 -17.00 13.10 -1.28
C ALA A 91 -17.66 13.33 -2.66
N THR A 92 -17.98 12.24 -3.37
CA THR A 92 -18.64 12.29 -4.68
C THR A 92 -20.02 12.94 -4.59
N ALA A 93 -20.82 12.52 -3.60
CA ALA A 93 -22.15 13.10 -3.34
C ALA A 93 -22.08 14.59 -2.98
N ALA A 94 -21.01 15.00 -2.27
CA ALA A 94 -20.76 16.39 -1.90
C ALA A 94 -20.15 17.24 -3.03
N GLY A 95 -19.86 16.67 -4.19
CA GLY A 95 -19.24 17.37 -5.31
C GLY A 95 -17.74 17.65 -5.16
N ILE A 96 -17.07 16.92 -4.25
CA ILE A 96 -15.65 17.04 -3.92
C ILE A 96 -14.85 16.02 -4.72
N TRP A 97 -13.76 16.45 -5.34
CA TRP A 97 -12.80 15.55 -5.95
C TRP A 97 -12.01 14.77 -4.90
N VAL A 98 -11.76 13.50 -5.18
CA VAL A 98 -10.74 12.70 -4.49
C VAL A 98 -9.66 12.36 -5.51
N ALA A 99 -8.41 12.58 -5.15
CA ALA A 99 -7.27 12.28 -6.02
C ALA A 99 -6.17 11.54 -5.24
N ASN A 100 -5.44 10.69 -5.95
CA ASN A 100 -4.30 9.93 -5.44
C ASN A 100 -3.07 10.09 -6.34
N VAL A 101 -2.01 9.28 -6.11
CA VAL A 101 -0.83 9.23 -6.98
C VAL A 101 -0.55 7.77 -7.34
N PRO A 102 -1.14 7.22 -8.42
CA PRO A 102 -1.27 5.77 -8.62
C PRO A 102 0.02 5.04 -9.01
N SER A 103 1.05 5.70 -9.53
CA SER A 103 2.20 5.01 -10.12
C SER A 103 3.56 5.42 -9.55
N TYR A 104 3.59 6.19 -8.46
CA TYR A 104 4.82 6.81 -7.96
C TYR A 104 5.86 5.81 -7.43
N ALA A 105 5.45 4.66 -6.95
CA ALA A 105 6.30 3.71 -6.24
C ALA A 105 6.16 2.25 -6.73
N ALA A 106 5.59 2.01 -7.91
CA ALA A 106 5.33 0.63 -8.36
C ALA A 106 6.60 -0.23 -8.40
N ASP A 107 7.70 0.31 -8.92
CA ASP A 107 8.99 -0.40 -8.95
C ASP A 107 9.62 -0.51 -7.55
N THR A 108 9.52 0.53 -6.72
CA THR A 108 10.05 0.52 -5.33
C THR A 108 9.35 -0.53 -4.47
N VAL A 109 8.00 -0.60 -4.54
CA VAL A 109 7.23 -1.62 -3.82
C VAL A 109 7.55 -3.02 -4.34
N ALA A 110 7.73 -3.18 -5.65
CA ALA A 110 8.12 -4.44 -6.24
C ALA A 110 9.51 -4.90 -5.79
N ASP A 111 10.48 -3.97 -5.69
CA ASP A 111 11.81 -4.24 -5.14
C ASP A 111 11.71 -4.74 -3.69
N HIS A 112 10.89 -4.08 -2.87
CA HIS A 112 10.70 -4.46 -1.48
C HIS A 112 9.99 -5.82 -1.33
N ALA A 113 8.94 -6.09 -2.12
CA ALA A 113 8.26 -7.38 -2.13
C ALA A 113 9.22 -8.53 -2.49
N MET A 114 10.04 -8.33 -3.54
CA MET A 114 11.06 -9.31 -3.92
C MET A 114 12.18 -9.44 -2.87
N LEU A 115 12.55 -8.35 -2.20
CA LEU A 115 13.52 -8.40 -1.08
C LEU A 115 12.99 -9.29 0.05
N LEU A 116 11.74 -9.10 0.48
CA LEU A 116 11.11 -9.90 1.52
C LEU A 116 11.05 -11.38 1.12
N LEU A 117 10.61 -11.67 -0.12
CA LEU A 117 10.56 -13.03 -0.66
C LEU A 117 11.94 -13.68 -0.65
N LEU A 118 12.96 -13.00 -1.17
CA LEU A 118 14.32 -13.52 -1.23
C LEU A 118 14.92 -13.71 0.16
N ALA A 119 14.72 -12.78 1.07
CA ALA A 119 15.23 -12.86 2.43
C ALA A 119 14.65 -14.08 3.17
N LEU A 120 13.37 -14.38 2.99
CA LEU A 120 12.71 -15.56 3.55
C LEU A 120 13.16 -16.84 2.84
N ALA A 121 13.16 -16.88 1.51
CA ALA A 121 13.59 -18.06 0.77
C ALA A 121 15.04 -18.45 1.07
N ARG A 122 15.90 -17.46 1.33
CA ARG A 122 17.32 -17.67 1.63
C ARG A 122 17.63 -17.76 3.12
N GLU A 123 16.61 -17.70 3.99
CA GLU A 123 16.78 -17.74 5.46
C GLU A 123 17.75 -16.66 5.97
N LEU A 124 17.73 -15.47 5.32
CA LEU A 124 18.75 -14.44 5.54
C LEU A 124 18.80 -14.01 7.01
N ARG A 125 17.65 -13.77 7.63
CA ARG A 125 17.56 -13.36 9.04
C ARG A 125 18.15 -14.41 9.98
N ALA A 126 17.79 -15.68 9.77
CA ALA A 126 18.28 -16.78 10.62
C ALA A 126 19.79 -16.93 10.55
N TYR A 127 20.38 -16.88 9.34
CA TYR A 127 21.83 -17.02 9.17
C TYR A 127 22.61 -15.80 9.67
N THR A 128 22.09 -14.57 9.50
CA THR A 128 22.76 -13.38 10.06
C THR A 128 22.75 -13.39 11.58
N GLN A 129 21.62 -13.73 12.22
CA GLN A 129 21.53 -13.86 13.69
C GLN A 129 22.47 -14.94 14.25
N ARG A 130 22.71 -16.02 13.51
CA ARG A 130 23.69 -17.05 13.94
C ARG A 130 25.11 -16.53 13.99
N LEU A 131 25.50 -15.71 13.00
CA LEU A 131 26.84 -15.08 12.99
C LEU A 131 27.02 -14.10 14.16
N GLU A 132 25.96 -13.40 14.56
CA GLU A 132 25.99 -12.48 15.71
C GLU A 132 26.32 -13.20 17.04
N VAL A 133 25.98 -14.49 17.15
CA VAL A 133 26.29 -15.35 18.32
C VAL A 133 27.42 -16.33 18.05
N ASP A 134 28.33 -16.00 17.15
CA ASP A 134 29.55 -16.76 16.78
C ASP A 134 29.27 -18.22 16.37
N ARG A 135 28.18 -18.44 15.62
CA ARG A 135 27.80 -19.76 15.08
C ARG A 135 27.96 -19.82 13.58
N TRP A 136 28.94 -20.60 13.13
CA TRP A 136 29.10 -20.92 11.71
C TRP A 136 28.13 -22.02 11.27
N ARG A 137 27.81 -22.04 9.95
CA ARG A 137 26.96 -23.09 9.36
C ARG A 137 27.57 -24.47 9.51
N THR A 138 26.76 -25.45 9.91
CA THR A 138 27.13 -26.86 9.99
C THR A 138 26.19 -27.74 9.17
N ALA A 139 26.51 -29.03 9.02
CA ALA A 139 25.65 -29.98 8.32
C ALA A 139 24.31 -30.24 9.03
N ASP A 140 24.27 -29.99 10.35
CA ASP A 140 23.09 -30.24 11.20
C ASP A 140 22.17 -28.99 11.32
N ASP A 141 22.43 -27.99 10.49
CA ASP A 141 21.58 -26.79 10.50
C ASP A 141 20.14 -27.10 10.08
N PRO A 142 19.13 -26.67 10.86
CA PRO A 142 17.73 -26.97 10.57
C PRO A 142 17.19 -26.19 9.36
N PHE A 143 17.88 -25.14 8.94
CA PHE A 143 17.42 -24.26 7.86
C PHE A 143 18.05 -24.69 6.53
N VAL A 144 17.19 -25.04 5.56
CA VAL A 144 17.61 -25.30 4.19
C VAL A 144 17.01 -24.23 3.29
N PRO A 145 17.84 -23.29 2.78
CA PRO A 145 17.37 -22.26 1.86
C PRO A 145 16.69 -22.83 0.63
N VAL A 146 15.62 -22.16 0.17
CA VAL A 146 14.84 -22.56 -1.00
C VAL A 146 15.45 -21.95 -2.25
N ALA A 147 15.63 -22.74 -3.31
CA ALA A 147 15.96 -22.24 -4.64
C ALA A 147 14.70 -21.71 -5.33
N LEU A 148 14.84 -20.63 -6.11
CA LEU A 148 13.72 -20.02 -6.80
C LEU A 148 13.45 -20.64 -8.19
N GLN A 149 14.52 -21.06 -8.88
CA GLN A 149 14.45 -21.56 -10.25
C GLN A 149 13.40 -22.66 -10.42
N GLY A 150 12.45 -22.44 -11.33
CA GLY A 150 11.41 -23.41 -11.67
C GLY A 150 10.28 -23.52 -10.63
N ARG A 151 10.26 -22.68 -9.61
CA ARG A 151 9.16 -22.60 -8.63
C ARG A 151 8.09 -21.62 -9.07
N VAL A 152 6.90 -21.75 -8.50
CA VAL A 152 5.73 -20.94 -8.84
C VAL A 152 5.55 -19.79 -7.85
N LEU A 153 5.48 -18.56 -8.36
CA LEU A 153 5.03 -17.38 -7.65
C LEU A 153 3.58 -17.07 -8.04
N GLY A 154 2.66 -17.13 -7.09
CA GLY A 154 1.29 -16.62 -7.25
C GLY A 154 1.22 -15.12 -6.93
N LEU A 155 0.56 -14.35 -7.78
CA LEU A 155 0.29 -12.93 -7.59
C LEU A 155 -1.22 -12.71 -7.48
N VAL A 156 -1.69 -12.18 -6.35
CA VAL A 156 -3.06 -11.71 -6.21
C VAL A 156 -3.10 -10.23 -6.58
N GLY A 157 -3.60 -9.92 -7.76
CA GLY A 157 -3.60 -8.61 -8.40
C GLY A 157 -2.47 -8.43 -9.44
N TRP A 158 -2.88 -8.12 -10.68
CA TRP A 158 -2.00 -7.87 -11.83
C TRP A 158 -2.01 -6.39 -12.27
N GLY A 159 -2.08 -5.47 -11.30
CA GLY A 159 -1.92 -4.03 -11.51
C GLY A 159 -0.47 -3.60 -11.71
N ASN A 160 -0.18 -2.30 -11.55
CA ASN A 160 1.18 -1.75 -11.76
C ASN A 160 2.25 -2.44 -10.92
N ILE A 161 1.96 -2.71 -9.64
CA ILE A 161 2.90 -3.38 -8.72
C ILE A 161 3.04 -4.86 -9.08
N GLY A 162 1.93 -5.58 -9.28
CA GLY A 162 1.96 -6.99 -9.67
C GLY A 162 2.75 -7.23 -10.96
N LYS A 163 2.55 -6.38 -11.97
CA LYS A 163 3.35 -6.40 -13.22
C LYS A 163 4.84 -6.17 -12.97
N ALA A 164 5.19 -5.25 -12.07
CA ALA A 164 6.58 -4.97 -11.74
C ALA A 164 7.24 -6.12 -10.96
N VAL A 165 6.52 -6.78 -10.05
CA VAL A 165 6.96 -7.99 -9.33
C VAL A 165 7.11 -9.16 -10.30
N GLY A 166 6.10 -9.39 -11.16
CA GLY A 166 6.12 -10.48 -12.14
C GLY A 166 7.35 -10.44 -13.05
N ARG A 167 7.70 -9.26 -13.60
CA ARG A 167 8.91 -9.09 -14.42
C ARG A 167 10.19 -9.46 -13.67
N ARG A 168 10.31 -9.08 -12.38
CA ARG A 168 11.47 -9.40 -11.54
C ARG A 168 11.54 -10.89 -11.23
N ALA A 169 10.41 -11.48 -10.90
CA ALA A 169 10.28 -12.89 -10.60
C ALA A 169 10.65 -13.77 -11.79
N GLN A 170 10.18 -13.44 -12.99
CA GLN A 170 10.55 -14.13 -14.24
C GLN A 170 12.07 -14.05 -14.50
N ALA A 171 12.68 -12.88 -14.30
CA ALA A 171 14.13 -12.70 -14.44
C ALA A 171 14.94 -13.55 -13.44
N MET A 172 14.34 -13.94 -12.32
CA MET A 172 14.94 -14.86 -11.32
C MET A 172 14.58 -16.33 -11.57
N GLY A 173 13.92 -16.64 -12.68
CA GLY A 173 13.59 -18.01 -13.10
C GLY A 173 12.36 -18.60 -12.41
N LEU A 174 11.50 -17.77 -11.80
CA LEU A 174 10.21 -18.21 -11.29
C LEU A 174 9.20 -18.33 -12.44
N GLU A 175 8.33 -19.32 -12.37
CA GLU A 175 7.08 -19.34 -13.10
C GLU A 175 6.08 -18.46 -12.38
N VAL A 176 5.43 -17.52 -13.08
CA VAL A 176 4.53 -16.56 -12.47
C VAL A 176 3.09 -16.83 -12.88
N TRP A 177 2.23 -16.98 -11.87
CA TRP A 177 0.79 -17.12 -12.00
C TRP A 177 0.12 -15.87 -11.41
N ALA A 178 -0.99 -15.43 -11.97
CA ALA A 178 -1.71 -14.28 -11.46
C ALA A 178 -3.22 -14.48 -11.48
N ASP A 179 -3.86 -14.01 -10.40
CA ASP A 179 -5.31 -13.85 -10.27
C ASP A 179 -5.64 -12.36 -10.24
N ASP A 180 -6.39 -11.89 -11.22
CA ASP A 180 -6.97 -10.55 -11.26
C ASP A 180 -8.26 -10.57 -12.10
N PRO A 181 -9.45 -10.47 -11.48
CA PRO A 181 -10.72 -10.59 -12.18
C PRO A 181 -11.03 -9.41 -13.12
N TYR A 182 -10.23 -8.33 -13.07
CA TYR A 182 -10.45 -7.12 -13.86
C TYR A 182 -9.51 -7.04 -15.08
N ILE A 183 -8.54 -7.94 -15.20
CA ILE A 183 -7.56 -7.97 -16.28
C ILE A 183 -7.82 -9.18 -17.16
N ALA A 184 -7.87 -8.97 -18.47
CA ALA A 184 -8.07 -10.05 -19.43
C ALA A 184 -6.91 -11.05 -19.42
N SER A 185 -7.22 -12.35 -19.49
CA SER A 185 -6.23 -13.43 -19.50
C SER A 185 -5.17 -13.25 -20.58
N GLU A 186 -5.58 -12.77 -21.76
CA GLU A 186 -4.71 -12.53 -22.89
C GLU A 186 -3.62 -11.48 -22.61
N GLU A 187 -3.92 -10.49 -21.75
CA GLU A 187 -2.93 -9.49 -21.32
C GLU A 187 -1.85 -10.11 -20.43
N MET A 188 -2.25 -11.00 -19.51
CA MET A 188 -1.33 -11.75 -18.66
C MET A 188 -0.47 -12.71 -19.47
N GLU A 189 -1.09 -13.49 -20.36
CA GLU A 189 -0.41 -14.45 -21.23
C GLU A 189 0.59 -13.77 -22.17
N ALA A 190 0.25 -12.60 -22.73
CA ALA A 190 1.17 -11.80 -23.54
C ALA A 190 2.42 -11.34 -22.77
N ALA A 191 2.33 -11.24 -21.44
CA ALA A 191 3.46 -10.96 -20.55
C ALA A 191 4.20 -12.24 -20.08
N GLY A 192 3.79 -13.43 -20.57
CA GLY A 192 4.35 -14.72 -20.16
C GLY A 192 3.90 -15.15 -18.75
N ILE A 193 2.72 -14.70 -18.32
CA ILE A 193 2.12 -15.01 -17.02
C ILE A 193 0.99 -16.00 -17.21
N VAL A 194 0.88 -16.99 -16.34
CA VAL A 194 -0.25 -17.91 -16.33
C VAL A 194 -1.43 -17.24 -15.63
N SER A 195 -2.47 -16.91 -16.39
CA SER A 195 -3.75 -16.43 -15.82
C SER A 195 -4.48 -17.59 -15.15
N SER A 196 -4.94 -17.39 -13.92
CA SER A 196 -5.61 -18.44 -13.14
C SER A 196 -6.57 -17.79 -12.15
N ASP A 197 -7.63 -18.52 -11.80
CA ASP A 197 -8.43 -18.18 -10.63
C ASP A 197 -7.63 -18.40 -9.34
N LEU A 198 -8.05 -17.73 -8.26
CA LEU A 198 -7.35 -17.73 -6.96
C LEU A 198 -7.04 -19.14 -6.43
N LEU A 199 -8.05 -19.99 -6.25
CA LEU A 199 -7.85 -21.29 -5.60
C LEU A 199 -6.92 -22.23 -6.37
N PRO A 200 -7.05 -22.45 -7.70
CA PRO A 200 -6.09 -23.23 -8.47
C PRO A 200 -4.66 -22.69 -8.42
N MET A 201 -4.49 -21.35 -8.35
CA MET A 201 -3.19 -20.72 -8.17
C MET A 201 -2.61 -21.03 -6.78
N LEU A 202 -3.41 -20.89 -5.71
CA LEU A 202 -2.96 -21.16 -4.34
C LEU A 202 -2.49 -22.62 -4.14
N GLU A 203 -3.17 -23.58 -4.77
CA GLU A 203 -2.78 -25.00 -4.75
C GLU A 203 -1.42 -25.27 -5.40
N ARG A 204 -0.96 -24.36 -6.25
CA ARG A 204 0.25 -24.54 -7.06
C ARG A 204 1.44 -23.72 -6.57
N CYS A 205 1.21 -22.59 -5.94
CA CYS A 205 2.29 -21.65 -5.64
C CYS A 205 3.21 -22.11 -4.50
N ASP A 206 4.51 -21.93 -4.69
CA ASP A 206 5.53 -22.06 -3.65
C ASP A 206 5.73 -20.72 -2.90
N PHE A 207 5.41 -19.62 -3.60
CA PHE A 207 5.45 -18.24 -3.09
C PHE A 207 4.15 -17.55 -3.46
N LEU A 208 3.66 -16.71 -2.56
CA LEU A 208 2.47 -15.88 -2.78
C LEU A 208 2.81 -14.43 -2.49
N SER A 209 2.40 -13.49 -3.35
CA SER A 209 2.54 -12.06 -3.10
C SER A 209 1.26 -11.30 -3.42
N LEU A 210 0.83 -10.43 -2.49
CA LEU A 210 -0.45 -9.73 -2.57
C LEU A 210 -0.25 -8.31 -3.08
N HIS A 211 -1.02 -7.94 -4.12
CA HIS A 211 -0.95 -6.63 -4.79
C HIS A 211 -2.34 -6.11 -5.20
N CYS A 212 -3.41 -6.72 -4.69
CA CYS A 212 -4.78 -6.27 -4.92
C CYS A 212 -5.17 -5.16 -3.91
N PRO A 213 -6.17 -4.31 -4.22
CA PRO A 213 -6.73 -3.39 -3.25
C PRO A 213 -7.52 -4.12 -2.17
N LEU A 214 -7.69 -3.46 -1.01
CA LEU A 214 -8.61 -3.92 0.04
C LEU A 214 -10.03 -3.47 -0.31
N THR A 215 -10.91 -4.43 -0.50
CA THR A 215 -12.37 -4.23 -0.72
C THR A 215 -13.14 -5.18 0.19
N ALA A 216 -14.47 -5.15 0.13
CA ALA A 216 -15.28 -6.13 0.86
C ALA A 216 -15.02 -7.57 0.40
N GLU A 217 -14.73 -7.76 -0.89
CA GLU A 217 -14.47 -9.06 -1.52
C GLU A 217 -13.05 -9.58 -1.25
N THR A 218 -12.08 -8.69 -1.08
CA THR A 218 -10.66 -9.06 -0.86
C THR A 218 -10.27 -9.07 0.61
N ARG A 219 -11.12 -8.55 1.51
CA ARG A 219 -10.89 -8.63 2.96
C ARG A 219 -10.75 -10.09 3.39
N HIS A 220 -9.63 -10.41 4.03
CA HIS A 220 -9.28 -11.77 4.46
C HIS A 220 -9.34 -12.79 3.29
N ILE A 221 -8.95 -12.34 2.09
CA ILE A 221 -8.81 -13.25 0.93
C ILE A 221 -7.82 -14.39 1.25
N ILE A 222 -6.86 -14.13 2.13
CA ILE A 222 -6.02 -15.14 2.77
C ILE A 222 -6.53 -15.37 4.18
N CYS A 223 -7.27 -16.46 4.35
CA CYS A 223 -7.93 -16.90 5.57
C CYS A 223 -7.64 -18.38 5.82
N LYS A 224 -8.25 -18.95 6.83
CA LYS A 224 -8.07 -20.36 7.19
C LYS A 224 -8.31 -21.31 6.01
N GLU A 225 -9.37 -21.10 5.25
CA GLU A 225 -9.79 -21.94 4.13
C GLU A 225 -8.79 -21.86 2.97
N THR A 226 -8.34 -20.64 2.62
CA THR A 226 -7.38 -20.42 1.53
C THR A 226 -5.97 -20.82 1.93
N LEU A 227 -5.57 -20.65 3.20
CA LEU A 227 -4.30 -21.19 3.70
C LEU A 227 -4.28 -22.73 3.62
N ALA A 228 -5.38 -23.40 3.95
CA ALA A 228 -5.44 -24.87 3.99
C ALA A 228 -5.24 -25.54 2.62
N VAL A 229 -5.51 -24.84 1.51
CA VAL A 229 -5.31 -25.39 0.16
C VAL A 229 -3.89 -25.12 -0.40
N MET A 230 -3.11 -24.25 0.26
CA MET A 230 -1.74 -23.94 -0.18
C MET A 230 -0.81 -25.13 0.05
N ARG A 231 0.31 -25.13 -0.65
CA ARG A 231 1.37 -26.11 -0.44
C ARG A 231 2.04 -25.94 0.91
N ASP A 232 2.42 -27.07 1.52
CA ASP A 232 3.29 -27.05 2.71
C ASP A 232 4.61 -26.33 2.39
N GLY A 233 4.98 -25.42 3.26
CA GLY A 233 6.20 -24.64 3.12
C GLY A 233 6.06 -23.41 2.21
N VAL A 234 4.86 -22.97 1.89
CA VAL A 234 4.61 -21.72 1.13
C VAL A 234 5.20 -20.51 1.88
N ILE A 235 5.72 -19.53 1.14
CA ILE A 235 6.17 -18.24 1.66
C ILE A 235 5.19 -17.17 1.17
N ILE A 236 4.69 -16.34 2.09
CA ILE A 236 3.69 -15.31 1.79
C ILE A 236 4.29 -13.92 1.97
N VAL A 237 4.06 -13.01 1.00
CA VAL A 237 4.48 -11.61 1.06
C VAL A 237 3.26 -10.70 0.92
N ASN A 238 3.14 -9.73 1.82
CA ASN A 238 2.10 -8.70 1.74
C ASN A 238 2.71 -7.30 1.89
N THR A 239 2.68 -6.55 0.80
CA THR A 239 3.05 -5.13 0.71
C THR A 239 1.87 -4.27 0.24
N ALA A 240 0.65 -4.79 0.33
CA ALA A 240 -0.57 -4.12 -0.14
C ALA A 240 -1.40 -3.54 1.02
N ARG A 241 -2.17 -4.39 1.73
CA ARG A 241 -2.97 -4.00 2.91
C ARG A 241 -3.02 -5.14 3.92
N GLY A 242 -2.94 -4.80 5.21
CA GLY A 242 -2.92 -5.80 6.30
C GLY A 242 -4.14 -6.71 6.31
N ASP A 243 -5.32 -6.11 6.22
CA ASP A 243 -6.61 -6.82 6.22
C ASP A 243 -6.87 -7.75 5.01
N LEU A 244 -5.96 -7.87 4.07
CA LEU A 244 -6.02 -8.93 3.05
C LEU A 244 -5.74 -10.32 3.63
N ILE A 245 -5.07 -10.37 4.79
CA ILE A 245 -4.73 -11.60 5.48
C ILE A 245 -5.39 -11.61 6.85
N ASP A 246 -6.03 -12.71 7.22
CA ASP A 246 -6.35 -13.02 8.61
C ASP A 246 -5.03 -13.35 9.34
N LEU A 247 -4.47 -12.36 10.06
CA LEU A 247 -3.16 -12.48 10.70
C LEU A 247 -3.16 -13.52 11.82
N VAL A 248 -4.32 -13.80 12.45
CA VAL A 248 -4.43 -14.84 13.48
C VAL A 248 -4.26 -16.21 12.85
N GLU A 249 -4.93 -16.47 11.74
CA GLU A 249 -4.83 -17.75 11.02
C GLU A 249 -3.45 -17.89 10.34
N LEU A 250 -2.86 -16.80 9.86
CA LEU A 250 -1.49 -16.81 9.34
C LEU A 250 -0.47 -17.26 10.40
N VAL A 251 -0.53 -16.68 11.61
CA VAL A 251 0.35 -17.07 12.72
C VAL A 251 0.18 -18.55 13.06
N ARG A 252 -1.06 -19.04 13.14
CA ARG A 252 -1.33 -20.47 13.37
C ARG A 252 -0.74 -21.37 12.30
N ALA A 253 -0.83 -20.97 11.03
CA ALA A 253 -0.27 -21.72 9.91
C ALA A 253 1.26 -21.73 9.92
N ILE A 254 1.90 -20.64 10.35
CA ILE A 254 3.35 -20.56 10.53
C ILE A 254 3.79 -21.44 11.69
N ASP A 255 3.13 -21.36 12.85
CA ASP A 255 3.45 -22.17 14.03
C ASP A 255 3.29 -23.67 13.78
N ALA A 256 2.31 -24.05 12.94
CA ALA A 256 2.11 -25.43 12.50
C ALA A 256 3.13 -25.89 11.45
N GLY A 257 3.95 -24.99 10.90
CA GLY A 257 4.94 -25.30 9.85
C GLY A 257 4.34 -25.45 8.45
N HIS A 258 3.05 -25.20 8.27
CA HIS A 258 2.38 -25.21 6.97
C HIS A 258 2.82 -24.02 6.11
N VAL A 259 2.84 -22.81 6.68
CA VAL A 259 3.47 -21.63 6.08
C VAL A 259 4.90 -21.54 6.59
N ARG A 260 5.87 -21.54 5.68
CA ARG A 260 7.30 -21.47 6.03
C ARG A 260 7.70 -20.14 6.64
N GLY A 261 7.10 -19.05 6.14
CA GLY A 261 7.37 -17.71 6.64
C GLY A 261 6.56 -16.65 5.92
N ALA A 262 6.50 -15.46 6.52
CA ALA A 262 5.77 -14.33 5.96
C ALA A 262 6.63 -13.05 5.96
N GLY A 263 6.58 -12.31 4.84
CA GLY A 263 7.14 -10.97 4.68
C GLY A 263 6.01 -9.94 4.69
N LEU A 264 5.91 -9.14 5.74
CA LEU A 264 4.77 -8.25 5.97
C LEU A 264 5.27 -6.82 6.10
N ASP A 265 4.84 -5.95 5.22
CA ASP A 265 5.08 -4.50 5.32
C ASP A 265 3.86 -3.76 5.87
N VAL A 266 2.69 -4.42 5.90
CA VAL A 266 1.41 -3.86 6.28
C VAL A 266 0.67 -4.78 7.27
N PHE A 267 -0.17 -4.16 8.13
CA PHE A 267 -0.85 -4.84 9.22
C PHE A 267 -2.31 -4.36 9.34
N ASP A 268 -3.15 -5.13 10.02
CA ASP A 268 -4.54 -4.78 10.36
C ASP A 268 -4.63 -3.57 11.31
N GLN A 269 -3.62 -3.43 12.17
CA GLN A 269 -3.42 -2.25 13.02
C GLN A 269 -2.05 -1.63 12.76
N GLU A 270 -2.04 -0.37 12.35
CA GLU A 270 -0.83 0.42 12.14
C GLU A 270 -0.87 1.71 12.99
N PRO A 271 0.16 2.02 13.79
CA PRO A 271 1.39 1.25 14.02
C PRO A 271 1.16 -0.12 14.69
N LEU A 272 1.94 -1.13 14.28
CA LEU A 272 1.89 -2.46 14.88
C LEU A 272 2.26 -2.38 16.38
N PRO A 273 1.41 -2.88 17.31
CA PRO A 273 1.66 -2.80 18.74
C PRO A 273 3.04 -3.33 19.16
N PRO A 274 3.70 -2.73 20.17
CA PRO A 274 5.07 -3.13 20.58
C PRO A 274 5.19 -4.59 21.01
N ASP A 275 4.14 -5.16 21.56
CA ASP A 275 4.05 -6.54 22.07
C ASP A 275 3.47 -7.54 21.05
N HIS A 276 3.18 -7.09 19.84
CA HIS A 276 2.58 -7.95 18.82
C HIS A 276 3.55 -9.07 18.39
N VAL A 277 3.07 -10.32 18.35
CA VAL A 277 3.88 -11.54 18.08
C VAL A 277 4.65 -11.46 16.75
N LEU A 278 4.09 -10.88 15.71
CA LEU A 278 4.71 -10.75 14.40
C LEU A 278 6.00 -9.91 14.39
N ARG A 279 6.21 -9.04 15.40
CA ARG A 279 7.45 -8.24 15.48
C ARG A 279 8.70 -9.06 15.74
N THR A 280 8.56 -10.16 16.46
CA THR A 280 9.68 -10.97 16.94
C THR A 280 9.65 -12.41 16.43
N HIS A 281 8.57 -12.82 15.75
CA HIS A 281 8.43 -14.17 15.24
C HIS A 281 9.60 -14.55 14.30
N PRO A 282 10.29 -15.68 14.54
CA PRO A 282 11.53 -16.02 13.79
C PRO A 282 11.30 -16.21 12.29
N SER A 283 10.14 -16.70 11.88
CA SER A 283 9.75 -16.94 10.49
C SER A 283 9.05 -15.73 9.82
N VAL A 284 9.02 -14.56 10.49
CA VAL A 284 8.39 -13.36 9.95
C VAL A 284 9.42 -12.26 9.78
N ILE A 285 9.41 -11.60 8.62
CA ILE A 285 10.10 -10.33 8.40
C ILE A 285 9.03 -9.25 8.32
N ALA A 286 8.97 -8.41 9.36
CA ALA A 286 8.04 -7.29 9.46
C ALA A 286 8.77 -5.97 9.18
N THR A 287 8.18 -5.12 8.32
CA THR A 287 8.66 -3.77 8.02
C THR A 287 7.53 -2.75 8.23
N PRO A 288 7.82 -1.49 8.63
CA PRO A 288 6.80 -0.57 9.13
C PRO A 288 6.15 0.26 8.01
N HIS A 289 5.43 -0.39 7.08
CA HIS A 289 4.73 0.22 5.94
C HIS A 289 5.65 1.13 5.12
N MET A 290 6.83 0.61 4.78
CA MET A 290 7.90 1.36 4.11
C MET A 290 8.20 0.89 2.68
N ALA A 291 7.47 -0.08 2.15
CA ALA A 291 7.74 -0.64 0.83
C ALA A 291 7.76 0.43 -0.29
N TYR A 292 7.04 1.54 -0.10
CA TYR A 292 7.01 2.65 -1.04
C TYR A 292 8.21 3.58 -0.95
N LEU A 293 9.02 3.54 0.14
CA LEU A 293 10.07 4.51 0.41
C LEU A 293 11.30 4.30 -0.48
N SER A 294 11.62 5.29 -1.28
CA SER A 294 12.91 5.47 -1.94
C SER A 294 13.18 6.96 -2.15
N ASP A 295 14.39 7.31 -2.51
CA ASP A 295 14.81 8.68 -2.82
C ASP A 295 13.95 9.31 -3.93
N SER A 296 13.62 8.54 -4.96
CA SER A 296 12.83 8.99 -6.10
C SER A 296 11.32 8.94 -5.87
N SER A 297 10.81 7.88 -5.20
CA SER A 297 9.38 7.70 -4.98
C SER A 297 8.77 8.77 -4.07
N VAL A 298 9.50 9.18 -3.03
CA VAL A 298 9.06 10.24 -2.12
C VAL A 298 8.90 11.57 -2.86
N ILE A 299 9.86 11.92 -3.73
CA ILE A 299 9.76 13.14 -4.55
C ILE A 299 8.59 13.05 -5.52
N ALA A 300 8.41 11.89 -6.17
CA ALA A 300 7.32 11.67 -7.11
C ALA A 300 5.94 11.76 -6.43
N LEU A 301 5.80 11.15 -5.25
CA LEU A 301 4.57 11.20 -4.44
C LEU A 301 4.19 12.63 -4.08
N ARG A 302 5.11 13.35 -3.44
CA ARG A 302 4.91 14.72 -2.97
C ARG A 302 4.61 15.68 -4.12
N THR A 303 5.35 15.54 -5.24
CA THR A 303 5.10 16.29 -6.46
C THR A 303 3.71 15.98 -7.05
N GLY A 304 3.31 14.70 -7.08
CA GLY A 304 2.02 14.26 -7.61
C GLY A 304 0.85 14.83 -6.82
N VAL A 305 0.90 14.77 -5.49
CA VAL A 305 -0.12 15.34 -4.61
C VAL A 305 -0.25 16.85 -4.80
N ALA A 306 0.88 17.58 -4.77
CA ALA A 306 0.90 19.03 -4.98
C ALA A 306 0.37 19.44 -6.37
N ARG A 307 0.67 18.65 -7.42
CA ARG A 307 0.15 18.90 -8.77
C ARG A 307 -1.35 18.63 -8.89
N ASN A 308 -1.90 17.63 -8.19
CA ASN A 308 -3.36 17.45 -8.09
C ASN A 308 -4.02 18.71 -7.48
N ALA A 309 -3.45 19.21 -6.38
CA ALA A 309 -3.91 20.46 -5.76
C ALA A 309 -3.83 21.65 -6.72
N ALA A 310 -2.68 21.87 -7.33
CA ALA A 310 -2.44 22.96 -8.26
C ALA A 310 -3.39 22.95 -9.48
N ALA A 311 -3.75 21.75 -9.98
CA ALA A 311 -4.73 21.63 -11.07
C ALA A 311 -6.10 22.17 -10.64
N VAL A 312 -6.59 21.74 -9.46
CA VAL A 312 -7.91 22.16 -8.94
C VAL A 312 -7.92 23.66 -8.60
N LEU A 313 -6.85 24.20 -8.03
CA LEU A 313 -6.70 25.64 -7.77
C LEU A 313 -6.75 26.49 -9.05
N ARG A 314 -6.37 25.93 -10.18
CA ARG A 314 -6.49 26.56 -11.52
C ARG A 314 -7.84 26.28 -12.19
N GLY A 315 -8.81 25.67 -11.51
CA GLY A 315 -10.14 25.34 -12.03
C GLY A 315 -10.19 24.11 -12.94
N LEU A 316 -9.11 23.32 -12.99
CA LEU A 316 -9.03 22.08 -13.76
C LEU A 316 -9.37 20.86 -12.89
N PRO A 317 -9.78 19.72 -13.47
CA PRO A 317 -9.83 18.45 -12.73
C PRO A 317 -8.45 18.08 -12.17
N PRO A 318 -8.37 17.30 -11.05
CA PRO A 318 -7.10 16.76 -10.61
C PRO A 318 -6.49 15.84 -11.68
N ILE A 319 -5.17 15.65 -11.66
CA ILE A 319 -4.44 14.85 -12.66
C ILE A 319 -4.82 13.37 -12.56
N HIS A 320 -4.99 12.88 -11.33
CA HIS A 320 -5.32 11.49 -11.04
C HIS A 320 -6.59 11.39 -10.18
N PRO A 321 -7.78 11.65 -10.77
CA PRO A 321 -9.04 11.56 -10.03
C PRO A 321 -9.37 10.10 -9.70
N VAL A 322 -9.79 9.86 -8.46
CA VAL A 322 -10.34 8.58 -7.99
C VAL A 322 -11.85 8.53 -8.24
N ASN A 323 -12.51 9.67 -8.19
CA ASN A 323 -13.95 9.82 -8.41
C ASN A 323 -14.25 10.83 -9.53
N ALA A 324 -15.51 10.88 -9.96
CA ALA A 324 -16.01 11.83 -10.96
C ALA A 324 -17.34 12.44 -10.49
N PRO A 325 -17.32 13.48 -9.62
CA PRO A 325 -18.56 14.07 -9.13
C PRO A 325 -19.35 14.72 -10.26
N ALA A 326 -20.63 14.32 -10.42
CA ALA A 326 -21.50 14.81 -11.48
C ALA A 326 -21.81 16.30 -11.34
N LYS A 327 -21.90 16.81 -10.11
CA LYS A 327 -22.08 18.22 -9.79
C LYS A 327 -20.89 18.68 -8.94
N ARG A 328 -19.96 19.40 -9.55
CA ARG A 328 -18.78 19.91 -8.87
C ARG A 328 -19.10 21.03 -7.91
N ARG A 329 -18.49 21.04 -6.74
CA ARG A 329 -18.46 22.26 -5.90
C ARG A 329 -17.69 23.33 -6.67
N THR A 330 -18.22 24.55 -6.65
CA THR A 330 -17.50 25.74 -7.14
C THR A 330 -17.04 26.52 -5.93
N GLY A 331 -15.80 26.99 -5.97
CA GLY A 331 -15.27 27.84 -4.90
C GLY A 331 -16.17 29.07 -4.69
N THR A 332 -16.34 29.44 -3.45
CA THR A 332 -17.19 30.55 -3.01
C THR A 332 -16.59 31.94 -3.31
N LYS A 333 -15.70 32.07 -4.31
CA LYS A 333 -15.02 33.34 -4.64
C LYS A 333 -15.32 33.78 -6.06
#